data_46faa695fc8a4be2f7bd5e1174514fb0
#
_entry.id   46faa695fc8a4be2f7bd5e1174514fb0
#
_cell.length_a   1.000
_cell.length_b   1.000
_cell.length_c   1.000
_cell.angle_alpha   90.00
_cell.angle_beta   90.00
_cell.angle_gamma   90.00
#
_symmetry.space_group_name_H-M   'P 1'
#
loop_
_entity.id
_entity.type
_entity.pdbx_description
1 polymer ?
#
loop_
_entity_poly.entity_id
_entity_poly.type
_entity_poly.pdbx_seq_one_letter_code
_entity_poly.pdbx_strand_id
1 'polypeptide(L)'
;KPSAKPAPTPPPSYNELISAPLLAYRSPWEFVAERFHCDETFLRKLNARLPTHPPAGSVFRVPNVAPFEIEKIPARDIQPAPDSSISAVIRDLAALEVYQDKKLVAVMPLSRARPGLRGRGEWKILDAIPRPRLATIQEPRVVQVEQTGPFYVNPNPTPRPAPAVLAREQFLPAGPNNPAGVVWINLAKAGSADPLPFGLHGTSTPSEMFGYESLGGFRLANWDILRAASLLPPGTPLQWTP
;
A
#
# COMPACT_ATOMS: atom_id res chain seq x y z
N LYS A 1 44.48 -1.29 -13.67
CA LYS A 1 43.88 -2.05 -12.52
C LYS A 1 42.39 -2.09 -12.76
N PRO A 2 41.71 -3.25 -12.79
CA PRO A 2 40.26 -3.29 -12.90
C PRO A 2 39.69 -2.72 -11.61
N SER A 3 38.87 -1.68 -11.70
CA SER A 3 38.12 -1.13 -10.60
C SER A 3 37.07 -2.18 -10.21
N ALA A 4 37.17 -2.71 -9.01
CA ALA A 4 36.19 -3.64 -8.49
C ALA A 4 34.81 -2.95 -8.48
N LYS A 5 33.82 -3.57 -9.16
CA LYS A 5 32.43 -3.15 -9.06
C LYS A 5 32.03 -3.20 -7.57
N PRO A 6 31.47 -2.13 -7.00
CA PRO A 6 30.98 -2.19 -5.63
C PRO A 6 29.97 -3.34 -5.53
N ALA A 7 30.08 -4.14 -4.47
CA ALA A 7 29.10 -5.19 -4.17
C ALA A 7 27.70 -4.57 -4.07
N PRO A 8 26.65 -5.24 -4.56
CA PRO A 8 25.29 -4.76 -4.41
C PRO A 8 24.98 -4.60 -2.92
N THR A 9 24.46 -3.44 -2.53
CA THR A 9 23.99 -3.20 -1.16
C THR A 9 22.88 -4.22 -0.85
N PRO A 10 22.99 -5.00 0.24
CA PRO A 10 21.94 -5.93 0.61
C PRO A 10 20.62 -5.17 0.83
N PRO A 11 19.47 -5.82 0.60
CA PRO A 11 18.19 -5.20 0.90
C PRO A 11 18.11 -4.86 2.40
N PRO A 12 17.44 -3.76 2.77
CA PRO A 12 17.33 -3.36 4.18
C PRO A 12 16.65 -4.45 4.99
N SER A 13 17.13 -4.67 6.19
CA SER A 13 16.51 -5.60 7.15
C SER A 13 15.15 -5.06 7.61
N TYR A 14 14.30 -5.95 8.11
CA TYR A 14 12.99 -5.55 8.67
C TYR A 14 13.12 -4.47 9.76
N ASN A 15 14.11 -4.59 10.64
CA ASN A 15 14.36 -3.60 11.71
C ASN A 15 14.76 -2.24 11.15
N GLU A 16 15.49 -2.20 10.07
CA GLU A 16 15.83 -0.95 9.39
C GLU A 16 14.59 -0.33 8.74
N LEU A 17 13.72 -1.14 8.13
CA LEU A 17 12.48 -0.66 7.52
C LEU A 17 11.52 -0.05 8.54
N ILE A 18 11.29 -0.69 9.70
CA ILE A 18 10.39 -0.15 10.73
C ILE A 18 10.97 1.06 11.46
N SER A 19 12.28 1.22 11.46
CA SER A 19 12.98 2.36 12.08
C SER A 19 13.14 3.54 11.11
N ALA A 20 12.88 3.33 9.83
CA ALA A 20 12.96 4.39 8.84
C ALA A 20 11.85 5.43 9.04
N PRO A 21 12.11 6.72 8.79
CA PRO A 21 11.09 7.75 8.89
C PRO A 21 10.06 7.66 7.75
N LEU A 22 10.45 7.06 6.62
CA LEU A 22 9.66 6.92 5.40
C LEU A 22 10.18 5.74 4.57
N LEU A 23 9.28 4.98 3.94
CA LEU A 23 9.65 4.00 2.91
C LEU A 23 9.82 4.71 1.56
N ALA A 24 10.99 5.28 1.35
CA ALA A 24 11.32 6.09 0.20
C ALA A 24 11.46 5.27 -1.10
N TYR A 25 11.50 5.96 -2.24
CA TYR A 25 11.89 5.34 -3.51
C TYR A 25 13.30 4.78 -3.44
N ARG A 26 13.51 3.62 -4.05
CA ARG A 26 14.80 2.91 -4.09
C ARG A 26 15.76 3.48 -5.13
N SER A 27 15.22 4.19 -6.11
CA SER A 27 16.02 4.74 -7.21
C SER A 27 15.36 5.96 -7.86
N PRO A 28 16.14 6.82 -8.54
CA PRO A 28 15.58 7.88 -9.39
C PRO A 28 14.66 7.33 -10.51
N TRP A 29 14.90 6.11 -10.98
CA TRP A 29 14.09 5.46 -12.00
C TRP A 29 12.69 5.15 -11.47
N GLU A 30 12.60 4.59 -10.27
CA GLU A 30 11.34 4.30 -9.60
C GLU A 30 10.53 5.59 -9.37
N PHE A 31 11.19 6.62 -8.84
CA PHE A 31 10.56 7.93 -8.62
C PHE A 31 10.00 8.54 -9.91
N VAL A 32 10.78 8.55 -11.00
CA VAL A 32 10.35 9.13 -12.27
C VAL A 32 9.28 8.26 -12.93
N ALA A 33 9.39 6.94 -12.84
CA ALA A 33 8.40 6.03 -13.38
C ALA A 33 7.03 6.24 -12.71
N GLU A 34 6.97 6.26 -11.39
CA GLU A 34 5.72 6.52 -10.67
C GLU A 34 5.17 7.92 -10.95
N ARG A 35 6.03 8.93 -10.95
CA ARG A 35 5.63 10.32 -11.22
C ARG A 35 4.95 10.49 -12.58
N PHE A 36 5.32 9.68 -13.56
CA PHE A 36 4.77 9.74 -14.92
C PHE A 36 3.97 8.48 -15.30
N HIS A 37 3.36 7.83 -14.33
CA HIS A 37 2.37 6.76 -14.48
C HIS A 37 2.85 5.60 -15.35
N CYS A 38 4.07 5.15 -15.17
CA CYS A 38 4.59 4.03 -15.93
C CYS A 38 5.41 3.07 -15.06
N ASP A 39 5.65 1.88 -15.61
CA ASP A 39 6.56 0.89 -15.04
C ASP A 39 8.02 1.30 -15.28
N GLU A 40 8.91 0.99 -14.33
CA GLU A 40 10.33 1.30 -14.42
C GLU A 40 10.99 0.64 -15.64
N THR A 41 10.57 -0.59 -15.98
CA THR A 41 11.12 -1.29 -17.15
C THR A 41 10.77 -0.58 -18.45
N PHE A 42 9.53 -0.08 -18.54
CA PHE A 42 9.11 0.75 -19.69
C PHE A 42 9.88 2.06 -19.75
N LEU A 43 10.02 2.77 -18.62
CA LEU A 43 10.78 4.02 -18.57
C LEU A 43 12.24 3.83 -19.00
N ARG A 44 12.89 2.74 -18.58
CA ARG A 44 14.25 2.38 -18.99
C ARG A 44 14.35 2.13 -20.49
N LYS A 45 13.36 1.49 -21.10
CA LYS A 45 13.32 1.30 -22.56
C LYS A 45 13.23 2.63 -23.32
N LEU A 46 12.42 3.57 -22.83
CA LEU A 46 12.33 4.93 -23.41
C LEU A 46 13.65 5.70 -23.29
N ASN A 47 14.47 5.37 -22.32
CA ASN A 47 15.69 6.10 -21.96
C ASN A 47 16.93 5.19 -21.96
N ALA A 48 17.05 4.32 -22.95
CA ALA A 48 18.10 3.29 -23.00
C ALA A 48 19.55 3.83 -22.95
N ARG A 49 19.76 5.12 -23.23
CA ARG A 49 21.06 5.76 -23.17
C ARG A 49 21.44 6.29 -21.79
N LEU A 50 20.49 6.38 -20.86
CA LEU A 50 20.78 6.83 -19.50
C LEU A 50 21.46 5.71 -18.69
N PRO A 51 22.37 6.06 -17.77
CA PRO A 51 23.06 5.08 -16.93
C PRO A 51 22.09 4.46 -15.92
N THR A 52 22.48 3.34 -15.31
CA THR A 52 21.72 2.67 -14.24
C THR A 52 21.45 3.60 -13.07
N HIS A 53 22.36 4.51 -12.77
CA HIS A 53 22.23 5.54 -11.74
C HIS A 53 22.37 6.90 -12.40
N PRO A 54 21.27 7.49 -12.92
CA PRO A 54 21.34 8.79 -13.58
C PRO A 54 21.66 9.87 -12.53
N PRO A 55 22.62 10.77 -12.82
CA PRO A 55 22.96 11.86 -11.93
C PRO A 55 21.84 12.91 -11.88
N ALA A 56 21.88 13.76 -10.86
CA ALA A 56 21.00 14.93 -10.79
C ALA A 56 21.15 15.79 -12.04
N GLY A 57 20.03 16.31 -12.56
CA GLY A 57 19.98 17.06 -13.81
C GLY A 57 19.83 16.19 -15.08
N SER A 58 19.78 14.85 -14.96
CA SER A 58 19.47 13.98 -16.11
C SER A 58 18.10 14.28 -16.68
N VAL A 59 18.01 14.30 -18.01
CA VAL A 59 16.76 14.53 -18.74
C VAL A 59 16.15 13.19 -19.13
N PHE A 60 14.89 12.96 -18.74
CA PHE A 60 14.13 11.77 -19.06
C PHE A 60 13.09 12.02 -20.14
N ARG A 61 12.93 11.07 -21.03
CA ARG A 61 11.72 10.93 -21.85
C ARG A 61 10.68 10.20 -21.03
N VAL A 62 9.49 10.77 -20.89
CA VAL A 62 8.41 10.27 -20.05
C VAL A 62 7.10 10.24 -20.81
N PRO A 63 6.09 9.46 -20.41
CA PRO A 63 4.73 9.57 -20.93
C PRO A 63 4.17 11.00 -20.77
N ASN A 64 3.34 11.42 -21.72
CA ASN A 64 2.67 12.72 -21.69
C ASN A 64 1.42 12.65 -20.79
N VAL A 65 1.62 12.64 -19.50
CA VAL A 65 0.58 12.60 -18.46
C VAL A 65 0.82 13.72 -17.45
N ALA A 66 -0.22 14.12 -16.74
CA ALA A 66 -0.06 14.98 -15.57
C ALA A 66 0.78 14.25 -14.51
N PRO A 67 1.83 14.85 -13.96
CA PRO A 67 2.69 14.14 -13.01
C PRO A 67 1.93 13.82 -11.72
N PHE A 68 2.16 12.60 -11.21
CA PHE A 68 1.78 12.24 -9.86
C PHE A 68 2.73 12.90 -8.86
N GLU A 69 2.20 13.71 -7.98
CA GLU A 69 2.96 14.51 -7.02
C GLU A 69 2.73 13.98 -5.60
N ILE A 70 3.53 12.96 -5.22
CA ILE A 70 3.45 12.32 -3.91
C ILE A 70 3.59 13.31 -2.75
N GLU A 71 4.35 14.39 -2.95
CA GLU A 71 4.54 15.47 -2.00
C GLU A 71 3.26 16.24 -1.70
N LYS A 72 2.30 16.24 -2.62
CA LYS A 72 0.99 16.90 -2.49
C LYS A 72 -0.09 16.04 -1.84
N ILE A 73 0.21 14.78 -1.50
CA ILE A 73 -0.74 13.93 -0.77
C ILE A 73 -1.06 14.57 0.58
N PRO A 74 -2.35 14.78 0.91
CA PRO A 74 -2.74 15.41 2.17
C PRO A 74 -2.19 14.65 3.39
N ALA A 75 -1.99 15.37 4.48
CA ALA A 75 -1.59 14.76 5.76
C ALA A 75 -2.79 14.22 6.56
N ARG A 76 -4.01 14.58 6.17
CA ARG A 76 -5.28 14.18 6.79
C ARG A 76 -6.14 13.41 5.80
N ASP A 77 -7.16 12.75 6.30
CA ASP A 77 -8.09 11.96 5.50
C ASP A 77 -8.61 12.74 4.29
N ILE A 78 -8.65 12.04 3.15
CA ILE A 78 -9.18 12.58 1.91
C ILE A 78 -10.70 12.40 1.97
N GLN A 79 -11.40 13.51 2.07
CA GLN A 79 -12.86 13.53 2.18
C GLN A 79 -13.43 14.48 1.13
N PRO A 80 -13.61 14.04 -0.11
CA PRO A 80 -14.37 14.83 -1.09
C PRO A 80 -15.80 15.06 -0.58
N ALA A 81 -16.39 16.18 -1.01
CA ALA A 81 -17.77 16.49 -0.64
C ALA A 81 -18.71 15.35 -1.05
N PRO A 82 -19.70 15.00 -0.21
CA PRO A 82 -20.68 13.98 -0.55
C PRO A 82 -21.38 14.32 -1.87
N ASP A 83 -21.44 13.34 -2.76
CA ASP A 83 -22.10 13.47 -4.06
C ASP A 83 -22.85 12.18 -4.39
N SER A 84 -24.16 12.22 -4.34
CA SER A 84 -25.04 11.07 -4.60
C SER A 84 -25.08 10.66 -6.07
N SER A 85 -24.55 11.48 -6.98
CA SER A 85 -24.43 11.14 -8.40
C SER A 85 -23.26 10.18 -8.69
N ILE A 86 -22.33 10.05 -7.73
CA ILE A 86 -21.14 9.19 -7.88
C ILE A 86 -21.46 7.74 -7.51
N SER A 87 -21.04 6.83 -8.35
CA SER A 87 -21.04 5.38 -8.10
C SER A 87 -19.78 4.74 -8.66
N ALA A 88 -19.41 3.59 -8.11
CA ALA A 88 -18.25 2.84 -8.57
C ALA A 88 -18.59 1.37 -8.81
N VAL A 89 -17.90 0.78 -9.77
CA VAL A 89 -18.05 -0.63 -10.14
C VAL A 89 -16.68 -1.26 -10.30
N ILE A 90 -16.47 -2.39 -9.63
CA ILE A 90 -15.33 -3.25 -9.92
C ILE A 90 -15.78 -4.26 -10.98
N ARG A 91 -15.18 -4.16 -12.15
CA ARG A 91 -15.34 -5.15 -13.21
C ARG A 91 -14.41 -6.32 -12.97
N ASP A 92 -14.93 -7.52 -13.13
CA ASP A 92 -14.19 -8.74 -12.81
C ASP A 92 -12.79 -8.72 -13.45
N LEU A 93 -11.78 -8.71 -12.57
CA LEU A 93 -10.37 -8.94 -12.86
C LEU A 93 -9.62 -7.81 -13.59
N ALA A 94 -10.18 -6.63 -13.81
CA ALA A 94 -9.46 -5.66 -14.63
C ALA A 94 -9.51 -4.20 -14.20
N ALA A 95 -10.63 -3.65 -13.70
CA ALA A 95 -10.74 -2.22 -13.52
C ALA A 95 -11.74 -1.78 -12.43
N LEU A 96 -11.40 -0.69 -11.77
CA LEU A 96 -12.33 0.16 -11.04
C LEU A 96 -12.88 1.20 -12.01
N GLU A 97 -14.17 1.19 -12.24
CA GLU A 97 -14.89 2.18 -13.03
C GLU A 97 -15.62 3.15 -12.08
N VAL A 98 -15.47 4.44 -12.33
CA VAL A 98 -16.17 5.49 -11.58
C VAL A 98 -17.14 6.19 -12.52
N TYR A 99 -18.36 6.34 -12.06
CA TYR A 99 -19.45 6.98 -12.80
C TYR A 99 -19.95 8.21 -12.05
N GLN A 100 -20.28 9.25 -12.79
CA GLN A 100 -21.01 10.41 -12.31
C GLN A 100 -22.25 10.61 -13.21
N ASP A 101 -23.44 10.71 -12.62
CA ASP A 101 -24.70 10.76 -13.36
C ASP A 101 -24.82 9.67 -14.43
N LYS A 102 -24.39 8.44 -14.08
CA LYS A 102 -24.33 7.26 -14.99
C LYS A 102 -23.36 7.41 -16.18
N LYS A 103 -22.56 8.47 -16.23
CA LYS A 103 -21.49 8.63 -17.24
C LYS A 103 -20.17 8.14 -16.66
N LEU A 104 -19.44 7.34 -17.42
CA LEU A 104 -18.11 6.89 -17.06
C LEU A 104 -17.13 8.07 -17.03
N VAL A 105 -16.53 8.35 -15.88
CA VAL A 105 -15.59 9.47 -15.70
C VAL A 105 -14.17 9.03 -15.42
N ALA A 106 -13.98 7.79 -14.94
CA ALA A 106 -12.65 7.22 -14.75
C ALA A 106 -12.66 5.70 -14.86
N VAL A 107 -11.55 5.16 -15.37
CA VAL A 107 -11.24 3.72 -15.38
C VAL A 107 -9.82 3.57 -14.84
N MET A 108 -9.64 2.71 -13.85
CA MET A 108 -8.36 2.48 -13.19
C MET A 108 -8.08 0.98 -13.12
N PRO A 109 -6.93 0.52 -13.62
CA PRO A 109 -6.56 -0.89 -13.52
C PRO A 109 -6.53 -1.39 -12.07
N LEU A 110 -6.98 -2.62 -11.84
CA LEU A 110 -6.96 -3.30 -10.55
C LEU A 110 -6.15 -4.60 -10.61
N SER A 111 -5.58 -4.96 -9.47
CA SER A 111 -5.11 -6.33 -9.26
C SER A 111 -6.28 -7.31 -9.15
N ARG A 112 -5.98 -8.60 -9.26
CA ARG A 112 -6.95 -9.65 -8.96
C ARG A 112 -7.20 -9.72 -7.46
N ALA A 113 -8.47 -9.81 -7.07
CA ALA A 113 -8.83 -10.07 -5.69
C ALA A 113 -8.42 -11.49 -5.27
N ARG A 114 -8.22 -11.69 -3.97
CA ARG A 114 -8.01 -13.03 -3.40
C ARG A 114 -9.16 -13.98 -3.76
N PRO A 115 -8.87 -15.25 -4.03
CA PRO A 115 -9.90 -16.27 -4.07
C PRO A 115 -10.75 -16.22 -2.79
N GLY A 116 -12.09 -16.18 -2.92
CA GLY A 116 -13.01 -16.07 -1.78
C GLY A 116 -13.61 -14.69 -1.54
N LEU A 117 -13.04 -13.60 -2.07
CA LEU A 117 -13.73 -12.30 -2.15
C LEU A 117 -14.65 -12.20 -3.36
N ARG A 118 -14.51 -13.09 -4.32
CA ARG A 118 -15.18 -13.06 -5.62
C ARG A 118 -16.70 -13.03 -5.51
N GLY A 119 -17.33 -12.06 -6.17
CA GLY A 119 -18.79 -11.96 -6.32
C GLY A 119 -19.56 -11.65 -5.04
N ARG A 120 -18.93 -11.08 -4.02
CA ARG A 120 -19.55 -10.93 -2.70
C ARG A 120 -19.94 -9.51 -2.31
N GLY A 121 -20.25 -8.60 -3.24
CA GLY A 121 -20.63 -7.47 -2.51
C GLY A 121 -21.21 -6.27 -3.21
N GLU A 122 -22.22 -5.79 -2.55
CA GLU A 122 -22.58 -4.39 -2.52
C GLU A 122 -21.89 -3.77 -1.31
N TRP A 123 -20.96 -2.89 -1.58
CA TRP A 123 -20.19 -2.16 -0.57
C TRP A 123 -20.42 -0.68 -0.71
N LYS A 124 -19.87 0.07 0.21
CA LYS A 124 -19.73 1.52 0.12
C LYS A 124 -18.33 1.94 0.53
N ILE A 125 -17.88 3.06 0.01
CA ILE A 125 -16.68 3.74 0.48
C ILE A 125 -16.95 4.26 1.90
N LEU A 126 -16.06 3.97 2.84
CA LEU A 126 -16.17 4.44 4.21
C LEU A 126 -15.35 5.71 4.42
N ASP A 127 -14.07 5.61 4.14
CA ASP A 127 -13.11 6.72 4.20
C ASP A 127 -11.87 6.42 3.36
N ALA A 128 -10.97 7.40 3.23
CA ALA A 128 -9.70 7.25 2.54
C ALA A 128 -8.56 7.81 3.41
N ILE A 129 -7.70 6.92 3.88
CA ILE A 129 -6.57 7.20 4.76
C ILE A 129 -5.32 7.44 3.91
N PRO A 130 -4.81 8.68 3.81
CA PRO A 130 -3.54 8.95 3.13
C PRO A 130 -2.35 8.56 4.00
N ARG A 131 -1.24 8.23 3.35
CA ARG A 131 0.02 7.85 4.00
C ARG A 131 -0.15 6.74 5.05
N PRO A 132 -0.78 5.61 4.69
CA PRO A 132 -1.06 4.55 5.64
C PRO A 132 0.23 3.97 6.22
N ARG A 133 0.16 3.54 7.48
CA ARG A 133 1.17 2.71 8.12
C ARG A 133 0.64 1.28 8.15
N LEU A 134 1.47 0.33 7.77
CA LEU A 134 1.07 -1.07 7.82
C LEU A 134 1.47 -1.68 9.16
N ALA A 135 0.49 -2.12 9.94
CA ALA A 135 0.73 -2.85 11.17
C ALA A 135 1.39 -4.20 10.88
N THR A 136 2.41 -4.53 11.65
CA THR A 136 3.09 -5.81 11.58
C THR A 136 3.17 -6.41 12.97
N ILE A 137 3.03 -7.72 13.06
CA ILE A 137 3.19 -8.46 14.33
C ILE A 137 4.59 -9.04 14.32
N GLN A 138 5.40 -8.66 15.30
CA GLN A 138 6.68 -9.33 15.55
C GLN A 138 6.39 -10.66 16.24
N GLU A 139 7.07 -11.73 15.82
CA GLU A 139 7.03 -12.99 16.55
C GLU A 139 7.49 -12.76 18.00
N PRO A 140 6.75 -13.27 18.99
CA PRO A 140 7.11 -13.10 20.39
C PRO A 140 8.48 -13.72 20.64
N ARG A 141 9.45 -12.92 21.06
CA ARG A 141 10.72 -13.43 21.56
C ARG A 141 10.56 -13.78 23.03
N VAL A 142 10.82 -15.02 23.38
CA VAL A 142 10.97 -15.42 24.79
C VAL A 142 12.23 -14.75 25.32
N VAL A 143 12.06 -13.69 26.11
CA VAL A 143 13.19 -13.12 26.86
C VAL A 143 13.31 -13.95 28.13
N GLN A 144 14.39 -14.71 28.29
CA GLN A 144 14.74 -15.27 29.58
C GLN A 144 15.17 -14.10 30.46
N VAL A 145 14.32 -13.79 31.42
CA VAL A 145 14.72 -12.90 32.51
C VAL A 145 15.60 -13.73 33.43
N GLU A 146 16.89 -13.41 33.48
CA GLU A 146 17.78 -13.97 34.51
C GLU A 146 17.21 -13.62 35.89
N GLN A 147 16.75 -14.63 36.60
CA GLN A 147 16.32 -14.45 37.96
C GLN A 147 17.58 -14.42 38.86
N THR A 148 18.07 -13.23 39.11
CA THR A 148 19.06 -12.98 40.17
C THR A 148 18.33 -12.89 41.51
N GLY A 149 18.15 -14.00 42.19
CA GLY A 149 17.60 -14.08 43.55
C GLY A 149 17.82 -15.42 44.16
N PRO A 150 17.87 -15.57 45.52
CA PRO A 150 18.11 -16.85 46.18
C PRO A 150 17.01 -17.85 45.83
N PHE A 151 17.41 -19.02 45.37
CA PHE A 151 16.50 -20.09 45.04
C PHE A 151 15.74 -20.56 46.28
N TYR A 152 14.52 -20.17 46.42
CA TYR A 152 13.56 -20.81 47.31
C TYR A 152 12.95 -21.99 46.53
N VAL A 153 13.36 -23.20 46.90
CA VAL A 153 12.71 -24.41 46.41
C VAL A 153 11.39 -24.54 47.16
N ASN A 154 10.32 -24.13 46.58
CA ASN A 154 8.97 -24.44 47.05
C ASN A 154 8.67 -25.88 46.67
N PRO A 155 8.46 -26.80 47.67
CA PRO A 155 8.20 -28.19 47.40
C PRO A 155 6.83 -28.45 46.69
N ASN A 156 6.02 -27.40 46.49
CA ASN A 156 4.75 -27.49 45.79
C ASN A 156 4.57 -26.29 44.81
N PRO A 157 5.32 -26.32 43.67
CA PRO A 157 5.23 -25.22 42.71
C PRO A 157 3.86 -25.23 42.05
N THR A 158 3.00 -24.29 42.43
CA THR A 158 1.87 -23.90 41.53
C THR A 158 2.48 -23.47 40.22
N PRO A 159 2.00 -23.99 39.07
CA PRO A 159 2.47 -23.54 37.76
C PRO A 159 2.29 -22.03 37.66
N ARG A 160 3.40 -21.29 37.65
CA ARG A 160 3.35 -19.84 37.37
C ARG A 160 2.94 -19.74 35.92
N PRO A 161 1.85 -19.00 35.59
CA PRO A 161 1.52 -18.77 34.21
C PRO A 161 2.75 -18.15 33.52
N ALA A 162 3.12 -18.70 32.39
CA ALA A 162 4.20 -18.13 31.58
C ALA A 162 3.91 -16.64 31.38
N PRO A 163 4.92 -15.75 31.51
CA PRO A 163 4.70 -14.33 31.29
C PRO A 163 4.09 -14.18 29.89
N ALA A 164 2.91 -13.57 29.84
CA ALA A 164 2.27 -13.27 28.57
C ALA A 164 3.22 -12.35 27.80
N VAL A 165 3.84 -12.88 26.77
CA VAL A 165 4.66 -12.07 25.86
C VAL A 165 3.66 -11.27 25.02
N LEU A 166 3.42 -10.03 25.41
CA LEU A 166 2.63 -9.10 24.62
C LEU A 166 3.38 -8.86 23.31
N ALA A 167 2.81 -9.34 22.21
CA ALA A 167 3.26 -9.01 20.89
C ALA A 167 3.18 -7.49 20.73
N ARG A 168 4.32 -6.83 20.55
CA ARG A 168 4.37 -5.39 20.34
C ARG A 168 4.02 -5.12 18.89
N GLU A 169 2.90 -4.49 18.62
CA GLU A 169 2.60 -4.01 17.27
C GLU A 169 3.69 -3.06 16.81
N GLN A 170 4.24 -3.34 15.67
CA GLN A 170 5.17 -2.48 14.96
C GLN A 170 4.55 -2.06 13.64
N PHE A 171 4.88 -0.88 13.18
CA PHE A 171 4.33 -0.32 11.96
C PHE A 171 5.44 -0.07 10.95
N LEU A 172 5.26 -0.59 9.76
CA LEU A 172 6.00 -0.09 8.60
C LEU A 172 5.58 1.36 8.34
N PRO A 173 6.54 2.29 8.21
CA PRO A 173 6.22 3.69 8.00
C PRO A 173 5.54 3.93 6.66
N ALA A 174 4.87 5.07 6.53
CA ALA A 174 4.31 5.52 5.26
C ALA A 174 5.40 5.71 4.20
N GLY A 175 5.02 5.76 2.95
CA GLY A 175 5.91 6.07 1.84
C GLY A 175 5.50 5.37 0.55
N PRO A 176 6.13 5.72 -0.59
CA PRO A 176 5.81 5.12 -1.88
C PRO A 176 5.99 3.59 -1.88
N ASN A 177 6.99 3.09 -1.14
CA ASN A 177 7.30 1.67 -1.03
C ASN A 177 6.60 0.96 0.14
N ASN A 178 5.61 1.60 0.79
CA ASN A 178 4.76 0.88 1.73
C ASN A 178 3.89 -0.14 0.97
N PRO A 179 3.77 -1.40 1.44
CA PRO A 179 2.91 -2.40 0.78
C PRO A 179 1.45 -1.99 0.63
N ALA A 180 0.94 -1.12 1.53
CA ALA A 180 -0.40 -0.54 1.41
C ALA A 180 -0.46 0.68 0.47
N GLY A 181 0.67 1.05 -0.15
CA GLY A 181 0.77 2.22 -1.02
C GLY A 181 0.66 3.54 -0.29
N VAL A 182 0.25 4.57 -1.02
CA VAL A 182 0.16 5.96 -0.53
C VAL A 182 -1.21 6.34 0.01
N VAL A 183 -2.24 5.55 -0.28
CA VAL A 183 -3.62 5.71 0.21
C VAL A 183 -4.23 4.33 0.44
N TRP A 184 -5.00 4.22 1.51
CA TRP A 184 -5.88 3.09 1.80
C TRP A 184 -7.32 3.58 1.87
N ILE A 185 -8.23 2.99 1.11
CA ILE A 185 -9.65 3.28 1.12
C ILE A 185 -10.36 2.13 1.86
N ASN A 186 -10.98 2.45 2.99
CA ASN A 186 -11.81 1.51 3.72
C ASN A 186 -13.15 1.30 3.03
N LEU A 187 -13.58 0.06 3.01
CA LEU A 187 -14.90 -0.35 2.53
C LEU A 187 -15.77 -0.80 3.69
N ALA A 188 -17.07 -0.61 3.58
CA ALA A 188 -18.07 -1.17 4.49
C ALA A 188 -19.19 -1.84 3.69
N LYS A 189 -19.96 -2.72 4.34
CA LYS A 189 -21.21 -3.24 3.76
C LYS A 189 -22.23 -2.11 3.65
N ALA A 190 -23.10 -2.20 2.67
CA ALA A 190 -24.27 -1.31 2.62
C ALA A 190 -25.00 -1.33 3.97
N GLY A 191 -25.30 -0.13 4.53
CA GLY A 191 -25.97 0.00 5.83
C GLY A 191 -25.09 -0.15 7.09
N SER A 192 -23.81 -0.55 6.97
CA SER A 192 -22.87 -0.64 8.10
C SER A 192 -21.91 0.54 8.14
N ALA A 193 -21.42 0.89 9.34
CA ALA A 193 -20.30 1.79 9.55
C ALA A 193 -19.00 1.05 9.87
N ASP A 194 -19.03 -0.28 10.00
CA ASP A 194 -17.88 -1.08 10.35
C ASP A 194 -17.00 -1.32 9.10
N PRO A 195 -15.69 -1.06 9.18
CA PRO A 195 -14.79 -1.33 8.07
C PRO A 195 -14.68 -2.84 7.82
N LEU A 196 -14.60 -3.20 6.55
CA LEU A 196 -14.29 -4.55 6.13
C LEU A 196 -12.79 -4.81 6.35
N PRO A 197 -12.37 -6.09 6.52
CA PRO A 197 -10.96 -6.44 6.67
C PRO A 197 -10.18 -6.36 5.35
N PHE A 198 -10.71 -5.70 4.35
CA PHE A 198 -10.12 -5.47 3.04
C PHE A 198 -10.58 -4.12 2.48
N GLY A 199 -9.81 -3.58 1.55
CA GLY A 199 -10.09 -2.27 0.97
C GLY A 199 -9.50 -2.10 -0.44
N LEU A 200 -9.45 -0.85 -0.88
CA LEU A 200 -8.67 -0.48 -2.07
C LEU A 200 -7.38 0.18 -1.57
N HIS A 201 -6.24 -0.15 -2.17
CA HIS A 201 -4.98 0.43 -1.74
C HIS A 201 -3.96 0.57 -2.89
N GLY A 202 -2.91 1.35 -2.65
CA GLY A 202 -1.90 1.64 -3.66
C GLY A 202 -0.78 0.61 -3.75
N THR A 203 0.05 0.76 -4.78
CA THR A 203 1.35 0.12 -4.93
C THR A 203 2.28 0.99 -5.75
N SER A 204 3.57 0.97 -5.40
CA SER A 204 4.65 1.57 -6.21
C SER A 204 5.15 0.64 -7.32
N THR A 205 4.65 -0.59 -7.37
CA THR A 205 5.11 -1.62 -8.31
C THR A 205 4.00 -1.98 -9.30
N PRO A 206 3.77 -1.16 -10.35
CA PRO A 206 2.67 -1.37 -11.31
C PRO A 206 2.73 -2.72 -12.03
N SER A 207 3.91 -3.31 -12.20
CA SER A 207 4.08 -4.65 -12.78
C SER A 207 3.40 -5.76 -11.98
N GLU A 208 3.14 -5.54 -10.68
CA GLU A 208 2.43 -6.48 -9.82
C GLU A 208 0.91 -6.40 -9.94
N MET A 209 0.39 -5.42 -10.70
CA MET A 209 -1.05 -5.22 -10.87
C MET A 209 -1.78 -6.41 -11.50
N PHE A 210 -1.08 -7.25 -12.26
CA PHE A 210 -1.66 -8.45 -12.88
C PHE A 210 -1.69 -9.67 -11.95
N GLY A 211 -1.09 -9.56 -10.76
CA GLY A 211 -1.09 -10.61 -9.73
C GLY A 211 -2.28 -10.54 -8.79
N TYR A 212 -2.37 -11.54 -7.89
CA TYR A 212 -3.32 -11.50 -6.79
C TYR A 212 -2.84 -10.57 -5.69
N GLU A 213 -3.81 -9.84 -5.10
CA GLU A 213 -3.53 -9.03 -3.93
C GLU A 213 -3.25 -9.90 -2.70
N SER A 214 -2.23 -9.53 -1.92
CA SER A 214 -1.80 -10.29 -0.73
C SER A 214 -2.23 -9.67 0.60
N LEU A 215 -2.43 -8.34 0.67
CA LEU A 215 -2.84 -7.64 1.91
C LEU A 215 -4.34 -7.77 2.19
N GLY A 216 -5.13 -7.90 1.17
CA GLY A 216 -6.58 -7.99 1.25
C GLY A 216 -7.28 -6.86 0.49
N GLY A 217 -8.16 -7.22 -0.43
CA GLY A 217 -8.90 -6.29 -1.26
C GLY A 217 -8.35 -6.16 -2.66
N PHE A 218 -8.16 -4.92 -3.10
CA PHE A 218 -7.79 -4.60 -4.47
C PHE A 218 -6.65 -3.59 -4.48
N ARG A 219 -5.65 -3.87 -5.30
CA ARG A 219 -4.46 -3.02 -5.46
C ARG A 219 -4.60 -2.17 -6.72
N LEU A 220 -4.28 -0.88 -6.60
CA LEU A 220 -4.16 0.07 -7.70
C LEU A 220 -2.74 0.64 -7.73
N ALA A 221 -2.32 1.22 -8.84
CA ALA A 221 -1.13 2.05 -8.84
C ALA A 221 -1.30 3.25 -7.90
N ASN A 222 -0.22 3.77 -7.33
CA ASN A 222 -0.29 4.86 -6.36
C ASN A 222 -0.96 6.14 -6.91
N TRP A 223 -0.76 6.47 -8.17
CA TRP A 223 -1.45 7.60 -8.81
C TRP A 223 -2.95 7.35 -8.98
N ASP A 224 -3.35 6.11 -9.26
CA ASP A 224 -4.76 5.75 -9.43
C ASP A 224 -5.52 5.70 -8.10
N ILE A 225 -4.92 5.14 -7.03
CA ILE A 225 -5.58 5.12 -5.73
C ILE A 225 -5.77 6.53 -5.16
N LEU A 226 -4.82 7.45 -5.37
CA LEU A 226 -4.98 8.84 -4.97
C LEU A 226 -6.13 9.50 -5.75
N ARG A 227 -6.21 9.26 -7.05
CA ARG A 227 -7.31 9.73 -7.89
C ARG A 227 -8.64 9.12 -7.46
N ALA A 228 -8.68 7.81 -7.19
CA ALA A 228 -9.89 7.14 -6.69
C ALA A 228 -10.37 7.77 -5.38
N ALA A 229 -9.48 8.01 -4.42
CA ALA A 229 -9.81 8.65 -3.15
C ALA A 229 -10.38 10.06 -3.33
N SER A 230 -9.91 10.79 -4.35
CA SER A 230 -10.40 12.14 -4.66
C SER A 230 -11.76 12.15 -5.38
N LEU A 231 -12.11 11.05 -6.06
CA LEU A 231 -13.37 10.92 -6.82
C LEU A 231 -14.48 10.21 -6.04
N LEU A 232 -14.14 9.45 -4.99
CA LEU A 232 -15.06 8.58 -4.28
C LEU A 232 -15.32 9.11 -2.85
N PRO A 233 -16.32 9.99 -2.66
CA PRO A 233 -16.67 10.46 -1.33
C PRO A 233 -17.18 9.32 -0.42
N PRO A 234 -17.09 9.48 0.90
CA PRO A 234 -17.71 8.56 1.86
C PRO A 234 -19.20 8.34 1.53
N GLY A 235 -19.64 7.10 1.61
CA GLY A 235 -21.00 6.69 1.26
C GLY A 235 -21.20 6.29 -0.20
N THR A 236 -20.24 6.55 -1.10
CA THR A 236 -20.33 6.12 -2.51
C THR A 236 -20.56 4.61 -2.61
N PRO A 237 -21.63 4.17 -3.32
CA PRO A 237 -21.87 2.75 -3.57
C PRO A 237 -20.78 2.16 -4.48
N LEU A 238 -20.30 1.00 -4.09
CA LEU A 238 -19.31 0.22 -4.84
C LEU A 238 -19.86 -1.19 -5.08
N GLN A 239 -20.06 -1.53 -6.33
CA GLN A 239 -20.54 -2.85 -6.74
C GLN A 239 -19.41 -3.65 -7.36
N TRP A 240 -19.34 -4.92 -7.06
CA TRP A 240 -18.49 -5.85 -7.80
C TRP A 240 -19.35 -6.71 -8.71
N THR A 241 -19.16 -6.50 -10.00
CA THR A 241 -19.83 -7.28 -11.07
C THR A 241 -18.83 -8.23 -11.71
N PRO A 242 -19.21 -9.49 -11.92
CA PRO A 242 -18.40 -10.47 -12.67
C PRO A 242 -18.10 -10.00 -14.08
#